data_ad12d44d0e62b513bfa6eb6e70179e20
#
_entry.id   ad12d44d0e62b513bfa6eb6e70179e20
#
_cell.length_a   1.000
_cell.length_b   1.000
_cell.length_c   1.000
_cell.angle_alpha   90.00
_cell.angle_beta   90.00
_cell.angle_gamma   90.00
#
_symmetry.space_group_name_H-M   'P 1'
#
loop_
_entity.id
_entity.type
_entity.pdbx_description
1 polymer ?
#
loop_
_entity_poly.entity_id
_entity_poly.type
_entity_poly.pdbx_seq_one_letter_code
_entity_poly.pdbx_strand_id
1 'polypeptide(L)'
;MRIWGKVLGAFFGFLLGNIFGALLGLWIGHRFDRGMGIRGAFQRAPSQQQQAVFFHATFAVMGHIAKASGQVTEHEIRVASSLMDRMRLSGEQRVRAQKSFRQGKEDDFPLRETLAEFRQASLGQRDILRFFLEVQLQAAFADGKVEANERAILQTIADELGFSRIELARI
;
A
#
# COMPACT_ATOMS: atom_id res chain seq x y z
N MET A 1 -10.15 -27.20 -10.74
CA MET A 1 -8.87 -27.10 -9.99
C MET A 1 -8.13 -25.86 -10.50
N ARG A 2 -8.18 -24.76 -9.70
CA ARG A 2 -7.60 -23.47 -10.11
C ARG A 2 -6.35 -23.18 -9.27
N ILE A 3 -5.29 -23.96 -9.50
CA ILE A 3 -4.03 -23.86 -8.74
C ILE A 3 -2.99 -23.01 -9.50
N TRP A 4 -3.26 -22.76 -10.79
CA TRP A 4 -2.31 -22.09 -11.70
C TRP A 4 -1.97 -20.65 -11.31
N GLY A 5 -2.92 -19.88 -10.79
CA GLY A 5 -2.67 -18.50 -10.33
C GLY A 5 -1.70 -18.43 -9.15
N LYS A 6 -1.81 -19.40 -8.22
CA LYS A 6 -0.93 -19.48 -7.05
C LYS A 6 0.49 -19.89 -7.43
N VAL A 7 0.61 -20.84 -8.34
CA VAL A 7 1.91 -21.35 -8.81
C VAL A 7 2.63 -20.30 -9.64
N LEU A 8 1.92 -19.62 -10.56
CA LEU A 8 2.49 -18.50 -11.33
C LEU A 8 2.85 -17.31 -10.44
N GLY A 9 2.00 -16.93 -9.49
CA GLY A 9 2.26 -15.83 -8.56
C GLY A 9 3.48 -16.10 -7.66
N ALA A 10 3.58 -17.33 -7.13
CA ALA A 10 4.72 -17.75 -6.31
C ALA A 10 6.02 -17.85 -7.13
N PHE A 11 5.95 -18.39 -8.35
CA PHE A 11 7.10 -18.55 -9.23
C PHE A 11 7.66 -17.20 -9.70
N PHE A 12 6.80 -16.28 -10.16
CA PHE A 12 7.20 -14.93 -10.53
C PHE A 12 7.64 -14.09 -9.33
N GLY A 13 7.00 -14.25 -8.18
CA GLY A 13 7.38 -13.58 -6.94
C GLY A 13 8.76 -14.03 -6.44
N PHE A 14 9.06 -15.33 -6.54
CA PHE A 14 10.36 -15.89 -6.15
C PHE A 14 11.48 -15.47 -7.13
N LEU A 15 11.20 -15.43 -8.44
CA LEU A 15 12.17 -15.06 -9.47
C LEU A 15 12.59 -13.58 -9.42
N LEU A 16 11.70 -12.69 -8.92
CA LEU A 16 11.87 -11.23 -8.98
C LEU A 16 12.19 -10.57 -7.64
N GLY A 17 12.15 -11.28 -6.51
CA GLY A 17 12.25 -10.54 -5.26
C GLY A 17 12.55 -11.31 -3.98
N ASN A 18 13.19 -12.50 -4.06
CA ASN A 18 13.52 -13.25 -2.85
C ASN A 18 12.28 -13.72 -2.05
N ILE A 19 12.44 -14.21 -0.82
CA ILE A 19 11.37 -14.76 0.03
C ILE A 19 10.17 -13.78 0.19
N PHE A 20 10.43 -12.48 0.27
CA PHE A 20 9.38 -11.44 0.36
C PHE A 20 8.58 -11.28 -0.94
N GLY A 21 9.21 -11.43 -2.10
CA GLY A 21 8.52 -11.44 -3.39
C GLY A 21 7.61 -12.65 -3.56
N ALA A 22 8.04 -13.80 -3.06
CA ALA A 22 7.25 -15.04 -3.08
C ALA A 22 6.03 -14.94 -2.16
N LEU A 23 6.17 -14.41 -0.94
CA LEU A 23 5.07 -14.20 0.01
C LEU A 23 4.03 -13.23 -0.53
N LEU A 24 4.45 -12.13 -1.13
CA LEU A 24 3.56 -11.14 -1.72
C LEU A 24 2.90 -11.65 -3.01
N GLY A 25 3.64 -12.37 -3.84
CA GLY A 25 3.10 -13.03 -5.04
C GLY A 25 2.11 -14.14 -4.70
N LEU A 26 2.38 -14.92 -3.66
CA LEU A 26 1.46 -15.94 -3.15
C LEU A 26 0.18 -15.31 -2.58
N TRP A 27 0.31 -14.20 -1.87
CA TRP A 27 -0.80 -13.50 -1.25
C TRP A 27 -1.68 -12.82 -2.30
N ILE A 28 -1.09 -12.11 -3.26
CA ILE A 28 -1.84 -11.53 -4.40
C ILE A 28 -2.46 -12.64 -5.24
N GLY A 29 -1.72 -13.72 -5.55
CA GLY A 29 -2.22 -14.87 -6.29
C GLY A 29 -3.34 -15.62 -5.55
N HIS A 30 -3.24 -15.75 -4.22
CA HIS A 30 -4.27 -16.39 -3.39
C HIS A 30 -5.56 -15.55 -3.33
N ARG A 31 -5.44 -14.23 -3.36
CA ARG A 31 -6.59 -13.32 -3.38
C ARG A 31 -7.25 -13.28 -4.76
N PHE A 32 -6.47 -13.43 -5.82
CA PHE A 32 -6.97 -13.55 -7.20
C PHE A 32 -7.79 -14.84 -7.40
N ASP A 33 -7.39 -15.92 -6.74
CA ASP A 33 -8.04 -17.24 -6.86
C ASP A 33 -9.37 -17.34 -6.07
N ARG A 34 -9.56 -16.51 -5.05
CA ARG A 34 -10.79 -16.50 -4.23
C ARG A 34 -11.96 -15.75 -4.85
N GLY A 35 -11.82 -15.20 -6.07
CA GLY A 35 -12.93 -14.61 -6.80
C GLY A 35 -13.59 -13.41 -6.11
N MET A 36 -12.92 -12.82 -5.09
CA MET A 36 -13.44 -11.66 -4.39
C MET A 36 -13.11 -10.39 -5.17
N GLY A 37 -14.10 -9.94 -5.92
CA GLY A 37 -14.52 -8.57 -6.10
C GLY A 37 -13.59 -7.52 -6.70
N ILE A 38 -12.29 -7.77 -6.95
CA ILE A 38 -11.44 -6.77 -7.64
C ILE A 38 -11.95 -6.56 -9.07
N ARG A 39 -12.56 -7.56 -9.70
CA ARG A 39 -13.24 -7.40 -11.00
C ARG A 39 -14.45 -6.45 -10.94
N GLY A 40 -15.12 -6.35 -9.80
CA GLY A 40 -16.24 -5.41 -9.61
C GLY A 40 -15.78 -3.98 -9.31
N ALA A 41 -14.67 -3.82 -8.59
CA ALA A 41 -14.12 -2.51 -8.24
C ALA A 41 -13.48 -1.78 -9.43
N PHE A 42 -12.98 -2.52 -10.41
CA PHE A 42 -12.39 -2.00 -11.66
C PHE A 42 -13.29 -2.21 -12.89
N GLN A 43 -14.61 -2.23 -12.73
CA GLN A 43 -15.54 -2.25 -13.87
C GLN A 43 -15.48 -0.98 -14.74
N ARG A 44 -14.92 0.11 -14.23
CA ARG A 44 -14.44 1.25 -15.02
C ARG A 44 -12.96 1.44 -14.73
N ALA A 45 -12.13 1.52 -15.76
CA ALA A 45 -10.74 1.89 -15.60
C ALA A 45 -10.67 3.20 -14.78
N PRO A 46 -9.87 3.24 -13.68
CA PRO A 46 -9.78 4.44 -12.85
C PRO A 46 -9.30 5.61 -13.71
N SER A 47 -9.88 6.80 -13.51
CA SER A 47 -9.43 8.00 -14.20
C SER A 47 -7.97 8.29 -13.87
N GLN A 48 -7.28 9.02 -14.74
CA GLN A 48 -5.90 9.45 -14.46
C GLN A 48 -5.79 10.20 -13.12
N GLN A 49 -6.82 10.98 -12.80
CA GLN A 49 -6.90 11.69 -11.52
C GLN A 49 -7.02 10.75 -10.33
N GLN A 50 -7.88 9.73 -10.42
CA GLN A 50 -8.01 8.71 -9.36
C GLN A 50 -6.72 7.93 -9.15
N GLN A 51 -6.02 7.58 -10.24
CA GLN A 51 -4.70 6.95 -10.15
C GLN A 51 -3.67 7.88 -9.50
N ALA A 52 -3.66 9.15 -9.85
CA ALA A 52 -2.73 10.12 -9.27
C ALA A 52 -2.96 10.30 -7.76
N VAL A 53 -4.22 10.42 -7.32
CA VAL A 53 -4.58 10.50 -5.90
C VAL A 53 -4.18 9.22 -5.17
N PHE A 54 -4.45 8.04 -5.76
CA PHE A 54 -4.06 6.75 -5.18
C PHE A 54 -2.53 6.66 -4.97
N PHE A 55 -1.74 6.98 -5.98
CA PHE A 55 -0.27 6.93 -5.86
C PHE A 55 0.24 7.98 -4.89
N HIS A 56 -0.29 9.21 -4.96
CA HIS A 56 0.09 10.26 -4.01
C HIS A 56 -0.17 9.81 -2.57
N ALA A 57 -1.39 9.41 -2.25
CA ALA A 57 -1.75 8.97 -0.91
C ALA A 57 -0.89 7.77 -0.45
N THR A 58 -0.69 6.77 -1.34
CA THR A 58 0.08 5.57 -1.01
C THR A 58 1.51 5.91 -0.58
N PHE A 59 2.22 6.71 -1.36
CA PHE A 59 3.63 7.00 -1.08
C PHE A 59 3.81 8.10 -0.05
N ALA A 60 2.91 9.08 0.04
CA ALA A 60 2.98 10.11 1.06
C ALA A 60 2.70 9.53 2.47
N VAL A 61 1.66 8.71 2.61
CA VAL A 61 1.35 8.04 3.89
C VAL A 61 2.47 7.08 4.29
N MET A 62 3.05 6.34 3.33
CA MET A 62 4.22 5.48 3.59
C MET A 62 5.42 6.29 4.11
N GLY A 63 5.69 7.46 3.53
CA GLY A 63 6.73 8.37 4.01
C GLY A 63 6.45 8.91 5.41
N HIS A 64 5.18 9.17 5.73
CA HIS A 64 4.76 9.63 7.04
C HIS A 64 4.94 8.56 8.13
N ILE A 65 4.58 7.31 7.83
CA ILE A 65 4.81 6.17 8.72
C ILE A 65 6.32 5.99 8.96
N ALA A 66 7.12 5.97 7.90
CA ALA A 66 8.56 5.82 7.99
C ALA A 66 9.23 6.93 8.83
N LYS A 67 8.75 8.18 8.76
CA LYS A 67 9.25 9.28 9.58
C LYS A 67 8.92 9.12 11.06
N ALA A 68 7.84 8.42 11.41
CA ALA A 68 7.37 8.27 12.77
C ALA A 68 8.31 7.46 13.67
N SER A 69 9.15 6.61 13.10
CA SER A 69 10.24 5.91 13.80
C SER A 69 11.41 6.82 14.16
N GLY A 70 11.40 8.09 13.71
CA GLY A 70 12.43 9.11 13.97
C GLY A 70 13.42 9.30 12.83
N GLN A 71 13.98 8.24 12.26
CA GLN A 71 14.86 8.31 11.09
C GLN A 71 14.41 7.35 10.02
N VAL A 72 14.19 7.89 8.81
CA VAL A 72 13.89 7.05 7.64
C VAL A 72 15.12 6.23 7.29
N THR A 73 14.97 4.93 7.38
CA THR A 73 16.03 3.97 7.10
C THR A 73 16.18 3.68 5.61
N GLU A 74 17.36 3.21 5.20
CA GLU A 74 17.54 2.69 3.83
C GLU A 74 16.61 1.53 3.51
N HIS A 75 16.20 0.77 4.52
CA HIS A 75 15.25 -0.33 4.36
C HIS A 75 13.88 0.18 3.90
N GLU A 76 13.33 1.20 4.54
CA GLU A 76 12.05 1.82 4.18
C GLU A 76 12.09 2.46 2.79
N ILE A 77 13.22 3.08 2.43
CA ILE A 77 13.43 3.59 1.08
C ILE A 77 13.42 2.45 0.04
N ARG A 78 14.06 1.31 0.35
CA ARG A 78 14.03 0.12 -0.51
C ARG A 78 12.62 -0.45 -0.65
N VAL A 79 11.84 -0.50 0.44
CA VAL A 79 10.45 -0.96 0.42
C VAL A 79 9.61 -0.07 -0.51
N ALA A 80 9.69 1.25 -0.36
CA ALA A 80 8.98 2.19 -1.23
C ALA A 80 9.41 2.04 -2.69
N SER A 81 10.71 1.90 -2.96
CA SER A 81 11.23 1.68 -4.32
C SER A 81 10.75 0.36 -4.93
N SER A 82 10.75 -0.71 -4.15
CA SER A 82 10.24 -2.02 -4.58
C SER A 82 8.75 -1.97 -4.91
N LEU A 83 7.97 -1.20 -4.16
CA LEU A 83 6.55 -0.99 -4.45
C LEU A 83 6.37 -0.22 -5.76
N MET A 84 7.18 0.83 -6.01
CA MET A 84 7.16 1.56 -7.29
C MET A 84 7.46 0.64 -8.46
N ASP A 85 8.46 -0.26 -8.31
CA ASP A 85 8.82 -1.24 -9.35
C ASP A 85 7.67 -2.23 -9.62
N ARG A 86 7.02 -2.74 -8.57
CA ARG A 86 5.87 -3.65 -8.68
C ARG A 86 4.66 -2.99 -9.35
N MET A 87 4.43 -1.71 -9.05
CA MET A 87 3.39 -0.91 -9.71
C MET A 87 3.80 -0.47 -11.12
N ARG A 88 5.00 -0.86 -11.59
CA ARG A 88 5.58 -0.50 -12.89
C ARG A 88 5.63 1.02 -13.11
N LEU A 89 5.84 1.77 -12.04
CA LEU A 89 5.98 3.21 -12.15
C LEU A 89 7.33 3.55 -12.79
N SER A 90 7.29 4.29 -13.88
CA SER A 90 8.47 4.72 -14.62
C SER A 90 8.39 6.20 -14.97
N GLY A 91 9.52 6.78 -15.35
CA GLY A 91 9.58 8.17 -15.78
C GLY A 91 8.94 9.12 -14.77
N GLU A 92 8.03 9.95 -15.25
CA GLU A 92 7.38 10.99 -14.47
C GLU A 92 6.52 10.44 -13.30
N GLN A 93 5.88 9.29 -13.48
CA GLN A 93 5.08 8.67 -12.42
C GLN A 93 5.95 8.27 -11.22
N ARG A 94 7.14 7.72 -11.49
CA ARG A 94 8.10 7.36 -10.45
C ARG A 94 8.64 8.59 -9.71
N VAL A 95 8.94 9.65 -10.43
CA VAL A 95 9.37 10.93 -9.84
C VAL A 95 8.29 11.51 -8.94
N ARG A 96 7.02 11.48 -9.37
CA ARG A 96 5.87 11.93 -8.54
C ARG A 96 5.72 11.08 -7.29
N ALA A 97 5.84 9.76 -7.37
CA ALA A 97 5.77 8.86 -6.22
C ALA A 97 6.90 9.14 -5.20
N GLN A 98 8.13 9.33 -5.67
CA GLN A 98 9.25 9.72 -4.82
C GLN A 98 9.05 11.09 -4.17
N LYS A 99 8.47 12.05 -4.90
CA LYS A 99 8.11 13.37 -4.35
C LYS A 99 7.05 13.21 -3.26
N SER A 100 6.01 12.42 -3.49
CA SER A 100 4.97 12.14 -2.50
C SER A 100 5.54 11.51 -1.23
N PHE A 101 6.43 10.53 -1.36
CA PHE A 101 7.10 9.92 -0.22
C PHE A 101 7.91 10.95 0.59
N ARG A 102 8.60 11.88 -0.06
CA ARG A 102 9.31 12.97 0.62
C ARG A 102 8.35 13.94 1.30
N GLN A 103 7.24 14.32 0.65
CA GLN A 103 6.21 15.17 1.24
C GLN A 103 5.61 14.54 2.51
N GLY A 104 5.38 13.24 2.51
CA GLY A 104 4.88 12.52 3.69
C GLY A 104 5.81 12.61 4.91
N LYS A 105 7.10 12.89 4.71
CA LYS A 105 8.08 13.06 5.80
C LYS A 105 8.12 14.47 6.40
N GLU A 106 7.41 15.41 5.82
CA GLU A 106 7.30 16.76 6.37
C GLU A 106 6.57 16.72 7.72
N ASP A 107 6.99 17.57 8.66
CA ASP A 107 6.44 17.57 10.01
C ASP A 107 4.96 18.04 10.04
N ASP A 108 4.56 18.84 9.06
CA ASP A 108 3.22 19.37 8.87
C ASP A 108 2.39 18.58 7.84
N PHE A 109 2.78 17.34 7.53
CA PHE A 109 2.06 16.53 6.56
C PHE A 109 0.58 16.32 6.95
N PRO A 110 -0.37 16.72 6.09
CA PRO A 110 -1.80 16.69 6.39
C PRO A 110 -2.36 15.27 6.17
N LEU A 111 -2.06 14.35 7.11
CA LEU A 111 -2.43 12.94 7.01
C LEU A 111 -3.95 12.75 6.81
N ARG A 112 -4.77 13.41 7.64
CA ARG A 112 -6.22 13.20 7.63
C ARG A 112 -6.86 13.71 6.34
N GLU A 113 -6.42 14.87 5.87
CA GLU A 113 -6.87 15.47 4.61
C GLU A 113 -6.51 14.57 3.43
N THR A 114 -5.27 14.06 3.41
CA THR A 114 -4.80 13.12 2.37
C THR A 114 -5.64 11.84 2.36
N LEU A 115 -5.97 11.28 3.52
CA LEU A 115 -6.82 10.09 3.62
C LEU A 115 -8.27 10.38 3.22
N ALA A 116 -8.80 11.55 3.57
CA ALA A 116 -10.14 11.97 3.17
C ALA A 116 -10.25 12.12 1.64
N GLU A 117 -9.27 12.78 1.01
CA GLU A 117 -9.19 12.90 -0.45
C GLU A 117 -9.09 11.53 -1.13
N PHE A 118 -8.24 10.65 -0.62
CA PHE A 118 -8.12 9.28 -1.12
C PHE A 118 -9.43 8.50 -1.00
N ARG A 119 -10.10 8.58 0.14
CA ARG A 119 -11.40 7.92 0.36
C ARG A 119 -12.46 8.44 -0.61
N GLN A 120 -12.49 9.75 -0.86
CA GLN A 120 -13.40 10.35 -1.84
C GLN A 120 -13.08 9.90 -3.26
N ALA A 121 -11.82 9.95 -3.69
CA ALA A 121 -11.39 9.50 -5.01
C ALA A 121 -11.65 8.00 -5.24
N SER A 122 -11.57 7.20 -4.19
CA SER A 122 -11.89 5.77 -4.20
C SER A 122 -13.40 5.49 -4.16
N LEU A 123 -14.25 6.51 -4.13
CA LEU A 123 -15.70 6.39 -4.00
C LEU A 123 -16.14 5.53 -2.80
N GLY A 124 -15.32 5.48 -1.75
CA GLY A 124 -15.54 4.66 -0.57
C GLY A 124 -15.51 3.14 -0.83
N GLN A 125 -14.98 2.70 -1.97
CA GLN A 125 -14.89 1.28 -2.31
C GLN A 125 -14.01 0.54 -1.31
N ARG A 126 -14.65 -0.29 -0.48
CA ARG A 126 -14.00 -0.93 0.68
C ARG A 126 -12.79 -1.79 0.31
N ASP A 127 -12.82 -2.43 -0.85
CA ASP A 127 -11.70 -3.26 -1.32
C ASP A 127 -10.46 -2.43 -1.67
N ILE A 128 -10.63 -1.23 -2.24
CA ILE A 128 -9.55 -0.30 -2.54
C ILE A 128 -8.96 0.26 -1.24
N LEU A 129 -9.82 0.69 -0.31
CA LEU A 129 -9.41 1.20 1.00
C LEU A 129 -8.66 0.14 1.81
N ARG A 130 -9.15 -1.10 1.76
CA ARG A 130 -8.50 -2.24 2.43
C ARG A 130 -7.15 -2.55 1.80
N PHE A 131 -7.06 -2.60 0.48
CA PHE A 131 -5.80 -2.83 -0.22
C PHE A 131 -4.76 -1.75 0.13
N PHE A 132 -5.18 -0.49 0.17
CA PHE A 132 -4.32 0.60 0.60
C PHE A 132 -3.78 0.38 2.02
N LEU A 133 -4.66 0.04 2.98
CA LEU A 133 -4.27 -0.23 4.36
C LEU A 133 -3.31 -1.43 4.47
N GLU A 134 -3.57 -2.50 3.72
CA GLU A 134 -2.69 -3.67 3.64
C GLU A 134 -1.29 -3.32 3.13
N VAL A 135 -1.18 -2.43 2.15
CA VAL A 135 0.10 -1.93 1.63
C VAL A 135 0.86 -1.15 2.71
N GLN A 136 0.17 -0.28 3.46
CA GLN A 136 0.80 0.48 4.55
C GLN A 136 1.29 -0.43 5.69
N LEU A 137 0.47 -1.41 6.08
CA LEU A 137 0.84 -2.41 7.08
C LEU A 137 2.08 -3.20 6.65
N GLN A 138 2.11 -3.69 5.41
CA GLN A 138 3.26 -4.44 4.90
C GLN A 138 4.54 -3.59 4.88
N ALA A 139 4.43 -2.32 4.53
CA ALA A 139 5.58 -1.42 4.54
C ALA A 139 6.10 -1.19 5.97
N ALA A 140 5.21 -0.97 6.93
CA ALA A 140 5.58 -0.77 8.33
C ALA A 140 6.16 -2.04 8.99
N PHE A 141 5.66 -3.24 8.61
CA PHE A 141 6.14 -4.52 9.15
C PHE A 141 7.34 -5.10 8.39
N ALA A 142 7.91 -4.39 7.42
CA ALA A 142 8.92 -4.93 6.53
C ALA A 142 10.22 -5.35 7.24
N ASP A 143 10.60 -4.69 8.33
CA ASP A 143 11.75 -5.02 9.17
C ASP A 143 11.40 -5.97 10.35
N GLY A 144 10.14 -6.36 10.47
CA GLY A 144 9.63 -7.25 11.53
C GLY A 144 9.35 -6.55 12.86
N LYS A 145 9.48 -5.23 12.92
CA LYS A 145 9.20 -4.43 14.12
C LYS A 145 8.36 -3.23 13.75
N VAL A 146 7.30 -2.97 14.50
CA VAL A 146 6.50 -1.75 14.38
C VAL A 146 6.59 -0.98 15.67
N GLU A 147 7.13 0.21 15.60
CA GLU A 147 7.27 1.09 16.75
C GLU A 147 5.92 1.63 17.22
N ALA A 148 5.87 2.13 18.46
CA ALA A 148 4.62 2.62 19.05
C ALA A 148 4.01 3.78 18.24
N ASN A 149 4.86 4.68 17.73
CA ASN A 149 4.41 5.82 16.91
C ASN A 149 3.85 5.38 15.56
N GLU A 150 4.49 4.43 14.89
CA GLU A 150 4.01 3.86 13.62
C GLU A 150 2.66 3.16 13.82
N ARG A 151 2.53 2.40 14.92
CA ARG A 151 1.28 1.72 15.28
C ARG A 151 0.14 2.72 15.52
N ALA A 152 0.42 3.85 16.16
CA ALA A 152 -0.56 4.90 16.37
C ALA A 152 -1.03 5.52 15.06
N ILE A 153 -0.11 5.75 14.11
CA ILE A 153 -0.45 6.24 12.77
C ILE A 153 -1.27 5.21 12.00
N LEU A 154 -0.87 3.93 12.02
CA LEU A 154 -1.63 2.86 11.37
C LEU A 154 -3.05 2.73 11.91
N GLN A 155 -3.24 2.91 13.22
CA GLN A 155 -4.57 2.95 13.82
C GLN A 155 -5.37 4.17 13.31
N THR A 156 -4.74 5.35 13.25
CA THR A 156 -5.37 6.55 12.70
C THR A 156 -5.80 6.34 11.24
N ILE A 157 -4.93 5.73 10.42
CA ILE A 157 -5.26 5.41 9.03
C ILE A 157 -6.47 4.47 8.95
N ALA A 158 -6.49 3.42 9.77
CA ALA A 158 -7.61 2.48 9.80
C ALA A 158 -8.92 3.18 10.18
N ASP A 159 -8.91 4.00 11.23
CA ASP A 159 -10.07 4.74 11.70
C ASP A 159 -10.61 5.72 10.64
N GLU A 160 -9.73 6.51 9.99
CA GLU A 160 -10.11 7.45 8.92
C GLU A 160 -10.67 6.74 7.67
N LEU A 161 -10.18 5.55 7.37
CA LEU A 161 -10.70 4.72 6.28
C LEU A 161 -11.94 3.91 6.67
N GLY A 162 -12.38 3.97 7.93
CA GLY A 162 -13.59 3.31 8.43
C GLY A 162 -13.40 1.82 8.74
N PHE A 163 -12.19 1.41 9.11
CA PHE A 163 -11.89 0.06 9.62
C PHE A 163 -11.85 0.04 11.14
N SER A 164 -12.52 -0.93 11.74
CA SER A 164 -12.45 -1.17 13.17
C SER A 164 -11.12 -1.79 13.59
N ARG A 165 -10.77 -1.69 14.88
CA ARG A 165 -9.58 -2.35 15.43
C ARG A 165 -9.57 -3.87 15.21
N ILE A 166 -10.74 -4.51 15.22
CA ILE A 166 -10.87 -5.93 14.97
C ILE A 166 -10.55 -6.26 13.52
N GLU A 167 -10.99 -5.42 12.59
CA GLU A 167 -10.66 -5.58 11.16
C GLU A 167 -9.19 -5.34 10.89
N LEU A 168 -8.61 -4.32 11.52
CA LEU A 168 -7.17 -4.05 11.42
C LEU A 168 -6.32 -5.22 11.91
N ALA A 169 -6.72 -5.85 13.02
CA ALA A 169 -6.02 -7.01 13.58
C ALA A 169 -6.15 -8.30 12.71
N ARG A 170 -7.10 -8.32 11.76
CA ARG A 170 -7.33 -9.46 10.84
C ARG A 170 -6.71 -9.26 9.46
N ILE A 171 -6.18 -8.09 9.19
CA ILE A 171 -5.46 -7.75 7.97
C ILE A 171 -4.01 -8.19 8.10
#